data_e35a468d630832f2cb7927260916c012
#
_entry.id   e35a468d630832f2cb7927260916c012
#
_cell.length_a   1.000
_cell.length_b   1.000
_cell.length_c   1.000
_cell.angle_alpha   90.00
_cell.angle_beta   90.00
_cell.angle_gamma   90.00
#
_symmetry.space_group_name_H-M   'P 1'
#
loop_
_entity.id
_entity.type
_entity.pdbx_description
1 polymer ?
#
loop_
_entity_poly.entity_id
_entity_poly.type
_entity_poly.pdbx_seq_one_letter_code
_entity_poly.pdbx_strand_id
1 'polypeptide(L)'
;MCGQKGKKDLSLVMVLNKTIRMCTMWLFVGLFASVLSACSPEINHRGYIAKAGAFGQLSEGMNKTEVEGILGSPSTTASVNFQGDSYYYITSLTEGRSFLKPVETQREIIAVRFDKQDRVAGLAQYGLQDGRIINLQTRKTPIVGSEFSLLQELFKGIGLGGSGKL
;
A
#
# COMPACT_ATOMS: atom_id res chain seq x y z
N MET A 1 -31.15 -74.26 -18.66
CA MET A 1 -31.14 -72.84 -18.93
C MET A 1 -31.04 -72.05 -17.62
N CYS A 2 -29.86 -72.01 -17.02
CA CYS A 2 -29.69 -71.23 -15.75
C CYS A 2 -28.19 -70.91 -15.59
N GLY A 3 -27.65 -69.88 -16.24
CA GLY A 3 -26.22 -69.56 -16.17
C GLY A 3 -25.78 -68.21 -16.65
N GLN A 4 -26.70 -67.36 -17.15
CA GLN A 4 -26.32 -66.07 -17.75
C GLN A 4 -26.70 -64.81 -16.91
N LYS A 5 -27.44 -64.92 -15.84
CA LYS A 5 -27.90 -63.76 -15.04
C LYS A 5 -26.80 -63.18 -14.16
N GLY A 6 -25.94 -64.02 -13.56
CA GLY A 6 -24.91 -63.57 -12.62
C GLY A 6 -23.69 -62.82 -13.23
N LYS A 7 -23.41 -63.01 -14.53
CA LYS A 7 -22.28 -62.31 -15.20
C LYS A 7 -22.57 -60.84 -15.55
N LYS A 8 -23.83 -60.53 -15.84
CA LYS A 8 -24.26 -59.17 -16.17
C LYS A 8 -24.32 -58.28 -14.92
N ASP A 9 -24.71 -58.80 -13.81
CA ASP A 9 -24.80 -58.06 -12.55
C ASP A 9 -23.42 -57.72 -12.02
N LEU A 10 -22.44 -58.61 -12.15
CA LEU A 10 -21.05 -58.37 -11.72
C LEU A 10 -20.36 -57.30 -12.59
N SER A 11 -20.61 -57.28 -13.90
CA SER A 11 -20.05 -56.25 -14.80
C SER A 11 -20.66 -54.87 -14.51
N LEU A 12 -21.95 -54.82 -14.20
CA LEU A 12 -22.66 -53.59 -13.87
C LEU A 12 -22.13 -52.99 -12.56
N VAL A 13 -21.87 -53.81 -11.55
CA VAL A 13 -21.33 -53.40 -10.28
C VAL A 13 -19.88 -52.86 -10.43
N MET A 14 -19.05 -53.50 -11.27
CA MET A 14 -17.72 -53.01 -11.56
C MET A 14 -17.71 -51.66 -12.27
N VAL A 15 -18.58 -51.45 -13.25
CA VAL A 15 -18.71 -50.18 -13.98
C VAL A 15 -19.21 -49.08 -13.02
N LEU A 16 -20.23 -49.40 -12.21
CA LEU A 16 -20.80 -48.47 -11.26
C LEU A 16 -19.73 -48.00 -10.20
N ASN A 17 -18.96 -48.95 -9.70
CA ASN A 17 -17.91 -48.65 -8.74
C ASN A 17 -16.78 -47.78 -9.36
N LYS A 18 -16.46 -48.00 -10.63
CA LYS A 18 -15.46 -47.19 -11.37
C LYS A 18 -15.96 -45.75 -11.59
N THR A 19 -17.25 -45.59 -11.97
CA THR A 19 -17.84 -44.25 -12.14
C THR A 19 -17.95 -43.50 -10.84
N ILE A 20 -18.32 -44.15 -9.74
CA ILE A 20 -18.38 -43.52 -8.41
C ILE A 20 -16.98 -43.06 -7.97
N ARG A 21 -15.95 -43.87 -8.15
CA ARG A 21 -14.55 -43.51 -7.82
C ARG A 21 -14.04 -42.35 -8.68
N MET A 22 -14.39 -42.27 -9.94
CA MET A 22 -14.07 -41.13 -10.80
C MET A 22 -14.79 -39.86 -10.34
N CYS A 23 -16.12 -39.94 -10.05
CA CYS A 23 -16.88 -38.80 -9.54
C CYS A 23 -16.35 -38.27 -8.21
N THR A 24 -15.98 -39.14 -7.26
CA THR A 24 -15.39 -38.74 -5.99
C THR A 24 -14.02 -38.09 -6.19
N MET A 25 -13.20 -38.59 -7.09
CA MET A 25 -11.89 -37.99 -7.41
C MET A 25 -12.05 -36.57 -7.99
N TRP A 26 -12.99 -36.34 -8.90
CA TRP A 26 -13.31 -35.02 -9.45
C TRP A 26 -13.87 -34.06 -8.40
N LEU A 27 -14.69 -34.55 -7.47
CA LEU A 27 -15.20 -33.77 -6.32
C LEU A 27 -14.05 -33.33 -5.40
N PHE A 28 -13.09 -34.20 -5.10
CA PHE A 28 -11.92 -33.84 -4.28
C PHE A 28 -10.99 -32.84 -5.00
N VAL A 29 -10.78 -32.99 -6.32
CA VAL A 29 -9.99 -32.02 -7.09
C VAL A 29 -10.69 -30.66 -7.14
N GLY A 30 -12.00 -30.62 -7.33
CA GLY A 30 -12.77 -29.37 -7.32
C GLY A 30 -12.78 -28.68 -5.95
N LEU A 31 -12.87 -29.44 -4.86
CA LEU A 31 -12.81 -28.91 -3.49
C LEU A 31 -11.39 -28.37 -3.17
N PHE A 32 -10.34 -29.04 -3.62
CA PHE A 32 -8.97 -28.60 -3.43
C PHE A 32 -8.63 -27.34 -4.24
N ALA A 33 -9.17 -27.20 -5.45
CA ALA A 33 -8.99 -26.03 -6.30
C ALA A 33 -9.64 -24.76 -5.71
N SER A 34 -10.76 -24.89 -4.99
CA SER A 34 -11.45 -23.75 -4.36
C SER A 34 -10.71 -23.17 -3.14
N VAL A 35 -9.87 -23.95 -2.47
CA VAL A 35 -9.06 -23.48 -1.33
C VAL A 35 -7.89 -22.60 -1.77
N LEU A 36 -7.39 -22.77 -2.99
CA LEU A 36 -6.26 -22.01 -3.52
C LEU A 36 -6.60 -20.55 -3.88
N SER A 37 -7.86 -20.19 -4.01
CA SER A 37 -8.31 -18.84 -4.40
C SER A 37 -8.40 -17.86 -3.23
N ALA A 38 -8.15 -18.27 -1.99
CA ALA A 38 -8.40 -17.47 -0.78
C ALA A 38 -7.22 -16.55 -0.38
N CYS A 39 -6.11 -16.51 -1.13
CA CYS A 39 -4.92 -15.71 -0.79
C CYS A 39 -4.84 -14.42 -1.62
N SER A 40 -5.82 -13.52 -1.50
CA SER A 40 -5.68 -12.17 -2.05
C SER A 40 -4.87 -11.29 -1.10
N PRO A 41 -3.90 -10.51 -1.60
CA PRO A 41 -3.21 -9.53 -0.77
C PRO A 41 -4.19 -8.45 -0.32
N GLU A 42 -4.14 -8.09 0.95
CA GLU A 42 -4.92 -7.01 1.52
C GLU A 42 -4.09 -5.72 1.48
N ILE A 43 -4.63 -4.70 0.84
CA ILE A 43 -3.99 -3.38 0.74
C ILE A 43 -4.63 -2.46 1.78
N ASN A 44 -3.84 -1.99 2.72
CA ASN A 44 -4.29 -1.10 3.79
C ASN A 44 -3.61 0.26 3.68
N HIS A 45 -4.42 1.32 3.65
CA HIS A 45 -3.96 2.69 3.78
C HIS A 45 -3.77 3.03 5.25
N ARG A 46 -2.61 3.58 5.60
CA ARG A 46 -2.28 4.01 6.96
C ARG A 46 -1.76 5.45 6.97
N GLY A 47 -1.92 6.10 8.12
CA GLY A 47 -1.51 7.47 8.33
C GLY A 47 -2.57 8.47 7.89
N TYR A 48 -2.13 9.56 7.30
CA TYR A 48 -3.01 10.62 6.84
C TYR A 48 -3.79 10.19 5.60
N ILE A 49 -5.11 10.38 5.64
CA ILE A 49 -6.00 10.11 4.50
C ILE A 49 -6.57 11.45 4.04
N ALA A 50 -6.06 11.95 2.93
CA ALA A 50 -6.55 13.19 2.34
C ALA A 50 -7.98 13.04 1.83
N LYS A 51 -8.82 14.06 2.08
CA LYS A 51 -10.08 14.18 1.36
C LYS A 51 -9.80 14.42 -0.12
N ALA A 52 -10.59 13.80 -1.00
CA ALA A 52 -10.42 13.96 -2.44
C ALA A 52 -10.42 15.45 -2.82
N GLY A 53 -9.38 15.89 -3.53
CA GLY A 53 -9.24 17.29 -3.97
C GLY A 53 -8.80 18.29 -2.89
N ALA A 54 -8.54 17.87 -1.65
CA ALA A 54 -8.13 18.79 -0.58
C ALA A 54 -6.83 19.54 -0.92
N PHE A 55 -5.87 18.88 -1.55
CA PHE A 55 -4.61 19.54 -1.95
C PHE A 55 -4.81 20.58 -3.05
N GLY A 56 -5.77 20.41 -3.93
CA GLY A 56 -6.11 21.39 -4.96
C GLY A 56 -6.75 22.67 -4.41
N GLN A 57 -7.18 22.66 -3.16
CA GLN A 57 -7.75 23.83 -2.49
C GLN A 57 -6.67 24.68 -1.80
N LEU A 58 -5.46 24.15 -1.66
CA LEU A 58 -4.37 24.87 -1.03
C LEU A 58 -3.77 25.87 -2.01
N SER A 59 -3.51 27.08 -1.54
CA SER A 59 -2.85 28.14 -2.29
C SER A 59 -1.80 28.84 -1.42
N GLU A 60 -0.82 29.41 -2.09
CA GLU A 60 0.18 30.25 -1.42
C GLU A 60 -0.50 31.44 -0.71
N GLY A 61 0.02 31.80 0.44
CA GLY A 61 -0.51 32.89 1.26
C GLY A 61 -1.61 32.50 2.27
N MET A 62 -2.14 31.27 2.21
CA MET A 62 -3.10 30.76 3.23
C MET A 62 -2.44 30.69 4.59
N ASN A 63 -3.20 30.93 5.66
CA ASN A 63 -2.67 30.78 7.02
C ASN A 63 -2.76 29.33 7.53
N LYS A 64 -2.01 29.01 8.59
CA LYS A 64 -1.97 27.67 9.20
C LYS A 64 -3.35 27.14 9.55
N THR A 65 -4.23 27.98 10.10
CA THR A 65 -5.58 27.59 10.53
C THR A 65 -6.47 27.20 9.35
N GLU A 66 -6.34 27.89 8.21
CA GLU A 66 -7.05 27.54 6.97
C GLU A 66 -6.55 26.22 6.42
N VAL A 67 -5.23 25.99 6.41
CA VAL A 67 -4.63 24.72 5.98
C VAL A 67 -5.12 23.58 6.87
N GLU A 68 -5.12 23.74 8.18
CA GLU A 68 -5.64 22.73 9.10
C GLU A 68 -7.16 22.52 8.96
N GLY A 69 -7.90 23.55 8.60
CA GLY A 69 -9.32 23.42 8.30
C GLY A 69 -9.60 22.54 7.07
N ILE A 70 -8.74 22.61 6.06
CA ILE A 70 -8.85 21.85 4.80
C ILE A 70 -8.27 20.44 4.97
N LEU A 71 -7.05 20.33 5.46
CA LEU A 71 -6.29 19.08 5.55
C LEU A 71 -6.50 18.36 6.89
N GLY A 72 -6.86 19.05 7.95
CA GLY A 72 -6.82 18.52 9.30
C GLY A 72 -5.42 18.65 9.93
N SER A 73 -5.24 17.99 11.08
CA SER A 73 -3.98 18.03 11.81
C SER A 73 -2.85 17.32 11.05
N PRO A 74 -1.64 17.88 10.99
CA PRO A 74 -0.50 17.27 10.34
C PRO A 74 -0.03 16.02 11.08
N SER A 75 0.61 15.09 10.37
CA SER A 75 1.24 13.90 10.96
C SER A 75 2.46 14.26 11.80
N THR A 76 3.21 15.26 11.37
CA THR A 76 4.35 15.84 12.11
C THR A 76 4.65 17.26 11.63
N THR A 77 5.35 18.00 12.46
CA THR A 77 5.78 19.37 12.16
C THR A 77 7.29 19.49 12.34
N ALA A 78 7.94 20.32 11.55
CA ALA A 78 9.35 20.62 11.73
C ALA A 78 9.64 22.05 11.28
N SER A 79 10.57 22.72 11.99
CA SER A 79 11.13 23.99 11.56
C SER A 79 12.41 23.75 10.78
N VAL A 80 12.42 24.14 9.52
CA VAL A 80 13.55 23.92 8.62
C VAL A 80 14.22 25.26 8.32
N ASN A 81 15.51 25.35 8.63
CA ASN A 81 16.37 26.51 8.31
C ASN A 81 15.93 27.87 8.85
N PHE A 82 15.21 27.94 9.98
CA PHE A 82 14.74 29.20 10.57
C PHE A 82 13.86 30.05 9.63
N GLN A 83 13.31 29.47 8.58
CA GLN A 83 12.48 30.16 7.59
C GLN A 83 10.99 30.10 7.90
N GLY A 84 10.58 29.32 8.88
CA GLY A 84 9.21 29.06 9.28
C GLY A 84 9.00 27.58 9.58
N ASP A 85 7.78 27.22 9.95
CA ASP A 85 7.43 25.83 10.21
C ASP A 85 7.00 25.12 8.93
N SER A 86 7.07 23.81 8.96
CA SER A 86 6.56 22.95 7.88
C SER A 86 5.67 21.87 8.46
N TYR A 87 4.52 21.67 7.85
CA TYR A 87 3.59 20.59 8.16
C TYR A 87 3.80 19.43 7.20
N TYR A 88 3.90 18.23 7.75
CA TYR A 88 4.08 17.01 6.96
C TYR A 88 2.88 16.09 7.15
N TYR A 89 2.26 15.73 6.06
CA TYR A 89 1.16 14.75 6.00
C TYR A 89 1.69 13.49 5.37
N ILE A 90 1.70 12.39 6.13
CA ILE A 90 2.34 11.14 5.74
C ILE A 90 1.26 10.09 5.49
N THR A 91 1.19 9.61 4.26
CA THR A 91 0.33 8.50 3.84
C THR A 91 1.20 7.31 3.52
N SER A 92 0.85 6.14 3.99
CA SER A 92 1.53 4.90 3.65
C SER A 92 0.58 3.81 3.19
N LEU A 93 1.05 3.02 2.23
CA LEU A 93 0.37 1.85 1.70
C LEU A 93 1.06 0.60 2.22
N THR A 94 0.29 -0.24 2.88
CA THR A 94 0.81 -1.49 3.45
C THR A 94 0.13 -2.66 2.78
N GLU A 95 0.92 -3.59 2.27
CA GLU A 95 0.44 -4.85 1.70
C GLU A 95 0.60 -5.97 2.74
N GLY A 96 -0.53 -6.57 3.11
CA GLY A 96 -0.60 -7.73 3.99
C GLY A 96 -0.96 -8.98 3.21
N ARG A 97 -0.28 -10.10 3.50
CA ARG A 97 -0.62 -11.41 2.94
C ARG A 97 -0.92 -12.37 4.08
N SER A 98 -2.20 -12.65 4.31
CA SER A 98 -2.70 -13.65 5.25
C SER A 98 -1.95 -13.68 6.59
N PHE A 99 -1.03 -14.61 6.79
CA PHE A 99 -0.27 -14.82 8.02
C PHE A 99 1.13 -14.16 8.03
N LEU A 100 1.50 -13.46 6.96
CA LEU A 100 2.78 -12.75 6.89
C LEU A 100 2.67 -11.36 7.51
N LYS A 101 3.79 -10.87 8.05
CA LYS A 101 3.86 -9.50 8.57
C LYS A 101 3.60 -8.52 7.41
N PRO A 102 2.66 -7.57 7.56
CA PRO A 102 2.41 -6.56 6.55
C PRO A 102 3.68 -5.77 6.23
N VAL A 103 3.90 -5.54 4.94
CA VAL A 103 5.04 -4.77 4.44
C VAL A 103 4.55 -3.46 3.86
N GLU A 104 5.17 -2.36 4.25
CA GLU A 104 4.89 -1.07 3.66
C GLU A 104 5.55 -0.98 2.28
N THR A 105 4.72 -0.82 1.26
CA THR A 105 5.15 -0.84 -0.15
C THR A 105 5.30 0.56 -0.72
N GLN A 106 4.58 1.53 -0.17
CA GLN A 106 4.57 2.88 -0.69
C GLN A 106 4.37 3.90 0.44
N ARG A 107 5.07 5.02 0.38
CA ARG A 107 4.87 6.17 1.26
C ARG A 107 4.88 7.45 0.44
N GLU A 108 3.94 8.30 0.75
CA GLU A 108 3.82 9.62 0.18
C GLU A 108 3.85 10.64 1.31
N ILE A 109 4.60 11.71 1.12
CA ILE A 109 4.72 12.78 2.09
C ILE A 109 4.38 14.09 1.40
N ILE A 110 3.41 14.80 1.95
CA ILE A 110 3.07 16.14 1.51
C ILE A 110 3.61 17.12 2.54
N ALA A 111 4.43 18.04 2.07
CA ALA A 111 5.01 19.11 2.87
C ALA A 111 4.33 20.44 2.51
N VAL A 112 3.77 21.08 3.53
CA VAL A 112 3.27 22.45 3.46
C VAL A 112 4.24 23.32 4.24
N ARG A 113 4.96 24.21 3.55
CA ARG A 113 5.94 25.11 4.15
C ARG A 113 5.29 26.44 4.43
N PHE A 114 5.54 26.96 5.61
CA PHE A 114 5.08 28.29 6.05
C PHE A 114 6.25 29.27 6.14
N ASP A 115 5.96 30.52 5.89
CA ASP A 115 6.88 31.61 6.15
C ASP A 115 6.88 32.02 7.63
N LYS A 116 7.65 33.05 7.98
CA LYS A 116 7.72 33.61 9.34
C LYS A 116 6.42 34.28 9.81
N GLN A 117 5.48 34.50 8.91
CA GLN A 117 4.17 35.07 9.16
C GLN A 117 3.06 34.02 9.20
N ASP A 118 3.46 32.72 9.31
CA ASP A 118 2.56 31.58 9.33
C ASP A 118 1.65 31.45 8.09
N ARG A 119 2.15 31.89 6.91
CA ARG A 119 1.48 31.77 5.64
C ARG A 119 2.17 30.74 4.77
N VAL A 120 1.38 30.01 3.96
CA VAL A 120 1.89 29.01 3.01
C VAL A 120 2.85 29.72 2.03
N ALA A 121 4.10 29.33 2.12
CA ALA A 121 5.18 29.77 1.23
C ALA A 121 5.44 28.77 0.10
N GLY A 122 4.97 27.52 0.24
CA GLY A 122 5.12 26.51 -0.79
C GLY A 122 4.57 25.16 -0.40
N LEU A 123 4.25 24.38 -1.42
CA LEU A 123 3.72 23.03 -1.31
C LEU A 123 4.65 22.08 -2.05
N ALA A 124 4.89 20.92 -1.50
CA ALA A 124 5.66 19.88 -2.17
C ALA A 124 5.10 18.50 -1.81
N GLN A 125 5.16 17.59 -2.77
CA GLN A 125 4.72 16.21 -2.64
C GLN A 125 5.90 15.31 -2.94
N TYR A 126 6.27 14.47 -1.99
CA TYR A 126 7.43 13.60 -2.09
C TYR A 126 6.99 12.13 -2.09
N GLY A 127 7.69 11.34 -2.89
CA GLY A 127 7.54 9.89 -2.94
C GLY A 127 8.87 9.22 -3.15
N LEU A 128 8.89 7.89 -3.12
CA LEU A 128 10.05 7.08 -3.47
C LEU A 128 9.92 6.55 -4.89
N GLN A 129 10.98 6.70 -5.68
CA GLN A 129 11.13 6.03 -6.97
C GLN A 129 12.55 5.45 -7.02
N ASP A 130 12.64 4.14 -7.25
CA ASP A 130 13.92 3.41 -7.30
C ASP A 130 14.82 3.65 -6.07
N GLY A 131 14.21 3.74 -4.89
CA GLY A 131 14.90 4.02 -3.64
C GLY A 131 15.38 5.46 -3.47
N ARG A 132 15.00 6.36 -4.36
CA ARG A 132 15.34 7.81 -4.29
C ARG A 132 14.10 8.63 -3.95
N ILE A 133 14.29 9.61 -3.07
CA ILE A 133 13.25 10.58 -2.76
C ILE A 133 13.13 11.54 -3.96
N ILE A 134 11.94 11.60 -4.53
CA ILE A 134 11.63 12.53 -5.62
C ILE A 134 10.46 13.43 -5.24
N ASN A 135 10.50 14.67 -5.71
CA ASN A 135 9.34 15.53 -5.71
C ASN A 135 8.42 15.08 -6.86
N LEU A 136 7.21 14.65 -6.55
CA LEU A 136 6.27 14.07 -7.51
C LEU A 136 5.76 15.11 -8.52
N GLN A 137 5.76 16.40 -8.17
CA GLN A 137 5.33 17.48 -9.05
C GLN A 137 6.42 17.83 -10.08
N THR A 138 7.67 17.98 -9.61
CA THR A 138 8.78 18.39 -10.48
C THR A 138 9.59 17.23 -11.05
N ARG A 139 9.40 16.02 -10.52
CA ARG A 139 10.16 14.82 -10.84
C ARG A 139 11.67 14.95 -10.64
N LYS A 140 12.07 15.85 -9.74
CA LYS A 140 13.46 16.09 -9.38
C LYS A 140 13.72 15.62 -7.95
N THR A 141 14.94 15.16 -7.69
CA THR A 141 15.39 14.90 -6.33
C THR A 141 15.55 16.24 -5.61
N PRO A 142 15.06 16.39 -4.36
CA PRO A 142 15.29 17.59 -3.57
C PRO A 142 16.79 17.86 -3.44
N ILE A 143 17.20 19.10 -3.61
CA ILE A 143 18.61 19.49 -3.47
C ILE A 143 18.96 19.50 -1.97
N VAL A 144 20.15 19.03 -1.66
CA VAL A 144 20.78 18.85 -0.35
C VAL A 144 20.47 19.99 0.63
N GLY A 145 20.00 19.62 1.83
CA GLY A 145 19.74 20.56 2.93
C GLY A 145 19.09 19.85 4.12
N SER A 146 18.78 20.59 5.17
CA SER A 146 18.15 20.05 6.39
C SER A 146 16.78 19.39 6.09
N GLU A 147 16.03 19.90 5.11
CA GLU A 147 14.77 19.29 4.66
C GLU A 147 15.00 17.90 4.04
N PHE A 148 16.08 17.74 3.27
CA PHE A 148 16.42 16.43 2.69
C PHE A 148 16.72 15.39 3.77
N SER A 149 17.46 15.76 4.80
CA SER A 149 17.77 14.88 5.94
C SER A 149 16.51 14.47 6.69
N LEU A 150 15.58 15.38 6.89
CA LEU A 150 14.29 15.10 7.50
C LEU A 150 13.44 14.17 6.63
N LEU A 151 13.34 14.43 5.32
CA LEU A 151 12.65 13.55 4.39
C LEU A 151 13.27 12.15 4.37
N GLN A 152 14.60 12.06 4.41
CA GLN A 152 15.31 10.77 4.49
C GLN A 152 14.92 9.98 5.74
N GLU A 153 14.79 10.64 6.89
CA GLU A 153 14.31 10.01 8.13
C GLU A 153 12.85 9.57 8.01
N LEU A 154 11.98 10.40 7.43
CA LEU A 154 10.55 10.08 7.22
C LEU A 154 10.34 8.93 6.22
N PHE A 155 11.26 8.70 5.30
CA PHE A 155 11.24 7.56 4.37
C PHE A 155 12.02 6.34 4.88
N LYS A 156 12.65 6.42 6.05
CA LYS A 156 13.42 5.32 6.62
C LYS A 156 12.53 4.08 6.81
N GLY A 157 13.05 2.95 6.39
CA GLY A 157 12.34 1.67 6.48
C GLY A 157 11.58 1.25 5.22
N ILE A 158 11.46 2.12 4.20
CA ILE A 158 10.87 1.79 2.91
C ILE A 158 11.93 1.94 1.82
N GLY A 159 12.42 0.84 1.27
CA GLY A 159 13.26 0.85 0.07
C GLY A 159 14.60 1.60 0.16
N LEU A 160 14.84 2.40 1.21
CA LEU A 160 16.12 3.02 1.51
C LEU A 160 17.11 2.07 2.23
N GLY A 161 16.67 0.83 2.50
CA GLY A 161 17.49 -0.20 3.16
C GLY A 161 18.52 -0.88 2.24
N GLY A 162 18.78 -0.35 1.08
CA GLY A 162 19.77 -0.82 0.13
C GLY A 162 21.02 0.05 0.15
N SER A 163 21.98 -0.34 0.97
CA SER A 163 23.42 -0.03 0.79
C SER A 163 23.82 1.46 0.88
N GLY A 164 23.87 1.95 2.08
CA GLY A 164 24.79 3.05 2.43
C GLY A 164 25.97 2.51 3.24
N LYS A 165 26.82 1.69 2.66
CA LYS A 165 28.21 1.60 3.08
C LYS A 165 28.96 2.70 2.36
N LEU A 166 29.35 3.73 3.09
CA LEU A 166 30.53 4.53 2.81
C LEU A 166 31.73 3.80 3.36
#